data_bd3c23f591e0e83ec420129cc069c456
#
_entry.id   bd3c23f591e0e83ec420129cc069c456
#
_cell.length_a   1.000
_cell.length_b   1.000
_cell.length_c   1.000
_cell.angle_alpha   90.00
_cell.angle_beta   90.00
_cell.angle_gamma   90.00
#
_symmetry.space_group_name_H-M   'P 1'
#
loop_
_entity.id
_entity.type
_entity.pdbx_description
1 polymer ?
#
loop_
_entity_poly.entity_id
_entity_poly.type
_entity_poly.pdbx_seq_one_letter_code
_entity_poly.pdbx_strand_id
1 'polypeptide(L)'
;MLSKFRALHEEHAAVSAAGRSPFGVTFDAVLSATEAMLDGRRILLLGTNNYLGLTLDPDCIEAAVSATREQGTGTTGSRIANGTYGEHAALEARLAAFLKRRSAMVFTTGYQANLGALSTLAGRGDHLLLDADSHASLYDGARLGSAQVTRFRHNDPDDLRRRLRLLSSQPGEKLIVVEGIYSMLGDTAPLREIIEVKREAGAWLLLDEAHSLGVLGENGRGLAEAEGVEAEVDFVVGTFSKSLGAIGGFLASDHEGFDALRLSARPYMFTASLPPSIAASVT
;
A
#
# COMPACT_ATOMS: atom_id res chain seq x y z
N MET A 1 -32.14 -7.14 0.10
CA MET A 1 -30.68 -6.94 -0.08
C MET A 1 -29.85 -7.81 0.86
N LEU A 2 -30.17 -7.90 2.16
CA LEU A 2 -29.34 -8.67 3.13
C LEU A 2 -29.48 -10.20 3.00
N SER A 3 -30.54 -10.71 2.38
CA SER A 3 -30.74 -12.16 2.18
C SER A 3 -29.61 -12.88 1.44
N LYS A 4 -28.87 -12.16 0.60
CA LYS A 4 -27.69 -12.70 -0.10
C LYS A 4 -26.53 -13.08 0.84
N PHE A 5 -26.52 -12.55 2.07
CA PHE A 5 -25.49 -12.85 3.06
C PHE A 5 -25.89 -13.96 4.04
N ARG A 6 -27.05 -14.63 3.84
CA ARG A 6 -27.53 -15.66 4.78
C ARG A 6 -26.52 -16.79 4.99
N ALA A 7 -25.99 -17.36 3.90
CA ALA A 7 -25.01 -18.44 4.00
C ALA A 7 -23.75 -18.03 4.79
N LEU A 8 -23.22 -16.85 4.49
CA LEU A 8 -22.07 -16.31 5.21
C LEU A 8 -22.36 -16.08 6.71
N HIS A 9 -23.57 -15.60 7.02
CA HIS A 9 -23.99 -15.40 8.42
C HIS A 9 -24.13 -16.75 9.17
N GLU A 10 -24.72 -17.75 8.54
CA GLU A 10 -24.87 -19.10 9.10
C GLU A 10 -23.51 -19.76 9.35
N GLU A 11 -22.58 -19.64 8.39
CA GLU A 11 -21.20 -20.13 8.54
C GLU A 11 -20.47 -19.44 9.67
N HIS A 12 -20.52 -18.10 9.75
CA HIS A 12 -19.92 -17.32 10.83
C HIS A 12 -20.52 -17.69 12.20
N ALA A 13 -21.84 -17.85 12.27
CA ALA A 13 -22.53 -18.26 13.50
C ALA A 13 -22.08 -19.67 13.97
N ALA A 14 -21.92 -20.60 13.04
CA ALA A 14 -21.44 -21.96 13.36
C ALA A 14 -19.99 -21.94 13.88
N VAL A 15 -19.09 -21.18 13.26
CA VAL A 15 -17.71 -21.03 13.73
C VAL A 15 -17.66 -20.37 15.11
N SER A 16 -18.48 -19.34 15.33
CA SER A 16 -18.56 -18.63 16.62
C SER A 16 -19.11 -19.53 17.73
N ALA A 17 -20.13 -20.33 17.44
CA ALA A 17 -20.71 -21.28 18.39
C ALA A 17 -19.71 -22.39 18.79
N ALA A 18 -18.77 -22.74 17.91
CA ALA A 18 -17.68 -23.67 18.21
C ALA A 18 -16.57 -23.05 19.09
N GLY A 19 -16.70 -21.79 19.52
CA GLY A 19 -15.71 -21.06 20.34
C GLY A 19 -14.39 -20.75 19.63
N ARG A 20 -14.39 -20.71 18.30
CA ARG A 20 -13.19 -20.54 17.46
C ARG A 20 -13.32 -19.43 16.43
N SER A 21 -14.18 -18.42 16.66
CA SER A 21 -14.28 -17.33 15.69
C SER A 21 -12.93 -16.60 15.57
N PRO A 22 -12.33 -16.56 14.38
CA PRO A 22 -11.11 -15.79 14.14
C PRO A 22 -11.43 -14.30 13.93
N PHE A 23 -12.71 -13.93 13.89
CA PHE A 23 -13.16 -12.58 13.58
C PHE A 23 -13.62 -11.84 14.84
N GLY A 24 -13.34 -10.53 14.87
CA GLY A 24 -13.81 -9.66 15.94
C GLY A 24 -13.13 -9.91 17.30
N VAL A 25 -11.92 -10.43 17.30
CA VAL A 25 -11.12 -10.58 18.53
C VAL A 25 -10.78 -9.20 19.08
N THR A 26 -11.16 -8.96 20.34
CA THR A 26 -10.85 -7.71 21.05
C THR A 26 -9.83 -7.99 22.14
N PHE A 27 -8.68 -7.36 22.09
CA PHE A 27 -7.67 -7.47 23.13
C PHE A 27 -8.07 -6.65 24.36
N ASP A 28 -7.94 -7.23 25.55
CA ASP A 28 -8.17 -6.53 26.83
C ASP A 28 -7.11 -5.46 27.07
N ALA A 29 -5.87 -5.75 26.69
CA ALA A 29 -4.73 -4.84 26.76
C ALA A 29 -3.63 -5.27 25.76
N VAL A 30 -2.90 -4.32 25.24
CA VAL A 30 -1.64 -4.55 24.49
C VAL A 30 -0.50 -4.37 25.49
N LEU A 31 0.33 -5.38 25.66
CA LEU A 31 1.40 -5.41 26.67
C LEU A 31 2.75 -5.02 26.06
N SER A 32 2.99 -5.42 24.83
CA SER A 32 4.21 -5.12 24.08
C SER A 32 3.93 -5.21 22.57
N ALA A 33 4.94 -5.00 21.74
CA ALA A 33 4.83 -5.20 20.29
C ALA A 33 4.47 -6.65 19.90
N THR A 34 4.67 -7.62 20.81
CA THR A 34 4.50 -9.05 20.54
C THR A 34 3.55 -9.75 21.50
N GLU A 35 2.93 -9.05 22.46
CA GLU A 35 2.09 -9.64 23.50
C GLU A 35 0.85 -8.82 23.80
N ALA A 36 -0.24 -9.50 24.08
CA ALA A 36 -1.51 -8.90 24.51
C ALA A 36 -2.21 -9.76 25.58
N MET A 37 -3.23 -9.17 26.22
CA MET A 37 -4.21 -9.89 27.03
C MET A 37 -5.45 -10.16 26.19
N LEU A 38 -5.95 -11.39 26.26
CA LEU A 38 -7.20 -11.82 25.62
C LEU A 38 -7.95 -12.75 26.58
N ASP A 39 -9.16 -12.38 26.95
CA ASP A 39 -9.99 -13.12 27.92
C ASP A 39 -9.23 -13.43 29.22
N GLY A 40 -8.50 -12.43 29.74
CA GLY A 40 -7.68 -12.55 30.95
C GLY A 40 -6.42 -13.41 30.81
N ARG A 41 -6.07 -13.84 29.60
CA ARG A 41 -4.88 -14.65 29.31
C ARG A 41 -3.85 -13.84 28.52
N ARG A 42 -2.57 -14.00 28.89
CA ARG A 42 -1.46 -13.45 28.11
C ARG A 42 -1.24 -14.31 26.86
N ILE A 43 -1.21 -13.69 25.70
CA ILE A 43 -1.02 -14.35 24.41
C ILE A 43 0.13 -13.70 23.64
N LEU A 44 0.74 -14.48 22.74
CA LEU A 44 1.73 -14.00 21.78
C LEU A 44 1.04 -13.57 20.48
N LEU A 45 1.44 -12.41 19.97
CA LEU A 45 0.92 -11.82 18.75
C LEU A 45 1.78 -12.23 17.55
N LEU A 46 1.60 -13.45 17.04
CA LEU A 46 2.36 -13.96 15.89
C LEU A 46 1.75 -13.55 14.52
N GLY A 47 0.50 -13.09 14.52
CA GLY A 47 -0.24 -12.76 13.28
C GLY A 47 -0.31 -11.27 12.96
N THR A 48 0.49 -10.41 13.61
CA THR A 48 0.51 -8.98 13.32
C THR A 48 1.48 -8.64 12.19
N ASN A 49 1.19 -7.57 11.47
CA ASN A 49 2.11 -7.02 10.46
C ASN A 49 3.10 -6.00 11.06
N ASN A 50 3.28 -5.97 12.37
CA ASN A 50 4.18 -5.06 13.09
C ASN A 50 5.64 -5.55 12.98
N TYR A 51 6.19 -5.61 11.77
CA TYR A 51 7.46 -6.30 11.47
C TYR A 51 8.66 -5.76 12.23
N LEU A 52 8.72 -4.46 12.48
CA LEU A 52 9.80 -3.80 13.22
C LEU A 52 9.47 -3.52 14.70
N GLY A 53 8.23 -3.82 15.13
CA GLY A 53 7.80 -3.59 16.51
C GLY A 53 7.55 -2.13 16.89
N LEU A 54 7.46 -1.22 15.93
CA LEU A 54 7.44 0.23 16.15
C LEU A 54 6.13 0.78 16.74
N THR A 55 5.06 -0.01 16.84
CA THR A 55 3.76 0.46 17.39
C THR A 55 3.84 1.00 18.82
N LEU A 56 4.84 0.60 19.60
CA LEU A 56 5.06 1.06 20.97
C LEU A 56 6.44 1.71 21.15
N ASP A 57 7.05 2.14 20.06
CA ASP A 57 8.32 2.86 20.11
C ASP A 57 8.13 4.21 20.82
N PRO A 58 8.94 4.55 21.86
CA PRO A 58 8.78 5.77 22.63
C PRO A 58 8.94 7.05 21.82
N ASP A 59 9.85 7.07 20.85
CA ASP A 59 10.11 8.26 20.03
C ASP A 59 8.96 8.50 19.06
N CYS A 60 8.43 7.43 18.47
CA CYS A 60 7.23 7.48 17.62
C CYS A 60 5.99 7.98 18.41
N ILE A 61 5.82 7.50 19.64
CA ILE A 61 4.71 7.92 20.52
C ILE A 61 4.86 9.39 20.90
N GLU A 62 6.05 9.84 21.32
CA GLU A 62 6.26 11.23 21.75
C GLU A 62 6.08 12.20 20.58
N ALA A 63 6.54 11.86 19.38
CA ALA A 63 6.31 12.66 18.17
C ALA A 63 4.78 12.81 17.90
N ALA A 64 4.01 11.72 18.02
CA ALA A 64 2.56 11.77 17.87
C ALA A 64 1.88 12.62 18.96
N VAL A 65 2.33 12.51 20.20
CA VAL A 65 1.78 13.27 21.36
C VAL A 65 2.07 14.76 21.18
N SER A 66 3.29 15.15 20.81
CA SER A 66 3.66 16.54 20.56
C SER A 66 2.82 17.15 19.45
N ALA A 67 2.75 16.49 18.30
CA ALA A 67 1.94 16.96 17.18
C ALA A 67 0.44 17.04 17.54
N THR A 68 -0.08 16.12 18.37
CA THR A 68 -1.46 16.19 18.84
C THR A 68 -1.70 17.42 19.72
N ARG A 69 -0.77 17.76 20.62
CA ARG A 69 -0.86 18.95 21.49
C ARG A 69 -0.81 20.24 20.69
N GLU A 70 0.02 20.30 19.66
CA GLU A 70 0.25 21.50 18.87
C GLU A 70 -0.81 21.73 17.78
N GLN A 71 -1.31 20.66 17.15
CA GLN A 71 -2.12 20.75 15.93
C GLN A 71 -3.50 20.08 16.04
N GLY A 72 -3.79 19.44 17.19
CA GLY A 72 -5.06 18.76 17.42
C GLY A 72 -5.11 17.34 16.85
N THR A 73 -6.31 16.74 16.90
CA THR A 73 -6.54 15.32 16.58
C THR A 73 -6.80 15.04 15.11
N GLY A 74 -6.90 16.07 14.28
CA GLY A 74 -7.16 15.93 12.85
C GLY A 74 -7.25 17.27 12.15
N THR A 75 -7.28 17.26 10.83
CA THR A 75 -7.25 18.45 9.99
C THR A 75 -8.64 18.95 9.58
N THR A 76 -9.67 18.11 9.71
CA THR A 76 -11.04 18.34 9.22
C THR A 76 -11.16 18.67 7.74
N GLY A 77 -10.12 18.39 6.94
CA GLY A 77 -10.07 18.69 5.51
C GLY A 77 -9.33 17.68 4.68
N SER A 78 -9.50 17.78 3.37
CA SER A 78 -8.73 17.00 2.41
C SER A 78 -7.40 17.67 2.08
N ARG A 79 -6.47 16.89 1.51
CA ARG A 79 -5.12 17.35 1.17
C ARG A 79 -5.09 18.54 0.19
N ILE A 80 -6.07 18.65 -0.69
CA ILE A 80 -6.16 19.74 -1.68
C ILE A 80 -6.85 21.01 -1.16
N ALA A 81 -7.49 20.93 0.01
CA ALA A 81 -8.17 22.07 0.61
C ALA A 81 -7.38 22.57 1.83
N ASN A 82 -7.90 22.34 3.03
CA ASN A 82 -7.31 22.81 4.28
C ASN A 82 -6.63 21.70 5.11
N GLY A 83 -6.49 20.50 4.57
CA GLY A 83 -5.98 19.32 5.28
C GLY A 83 -4.48 19.06 5.06
N THR A 84 -3.70 19.98 4.48
CA THR A 84 -2.25 19.84 4.37
C THR A 84 -1.57 20.72 5.43
N TYR A 85 -0.93 20.08 6.40
CA TYR A 85 -0.17 20.72 7.47
C TYR A 85 1.33 20.48 7.28
N GLY A 86 2.17 21.08 8.12
CA GLY A 86 3.62 20.96 8.05
C GLY A 86 4.12 19.52 8.06
N GLU A 87 3.57 18.68 8.93
CA GLU A 87 3.94 17.25 9.07
C GLU A 87 3.67 16.45 7.80
N HIS A 88 2.61 16.76 7.06
CA HIS A 88 2.37 16.08 5.79
C HIS A 88 3.45 16.39 4.76
N ALA A 89 3.85 17.67 4.67
CA ALA A 89 4.92 18.09 3.75
C ALA A 89 6.27 17.52 4.17
N ALA A 90 6.55 17.51 5.47
CA ALA A 90 7.78 16.94 6.04
C ALA A 90 7.86 15.42 5.77
N LEU A 91 6.77 14.69 6.01
CA LEU A 91 6.68 13.25 5.75
C LEU A 91 6.86 12.95 4.25
N GLU A 92 6.19 13.69 3.35
CA GLU A 92 6.37 13.50 1.90
C GLU A 92 7.82 13.74 1.45
N ALA A 93 8.46 14.79 1.97
CA ALA A 93 9.87 15.07 1.70
C ALA A 93 10.78 13.97 2.26
N ARG A 94 10.51 13.49 3.48
CA ARG A 94 11.27 12.40 4.11
C ARG A 94 11.15 11.10 3.35
N LEU A 95 9.94 10.72 2.93
CA LEU A 95 9.68 9.53 2.11
C LEU A 95 10.38 9.62 0.75
N ALA A 96 10.28 10.75 0.07
CA ALA A 96 10.98 10.96 -1.19
C ALA A 96 12.51 10.78 -1.04
N ALA A 97 13.10 11.39 -0.01
CA ALA A 97 14.52 11.26 0.28
C ALA A 97 14.91 9.81 0.64
N PHE A 98 14.13 9.14 1.51
CA PHE A 98 14.38 7.76 1.94
C PHE A 98 14.35 6.78 0.76
N LEU A 99 13.33 6.89 -0.10
CA LEU A 99 13.14 6.05 -1.29
C LEU A 99 14.02 6.47 -2.46
N LYS A 100 14.82 7.54 -2.32
CA LYS A 100 15.61 8.14 -3.41
C LYS A 100 14.73 8.48 -4.62
N ARG A 101 13.55 9.07 -4.37
CA ARG A 101 12.61 9.51 -5.39
C ARG A 101 12.47 11.03 -5.38
N ARG A 102 12.08 11.58 -6.53
CA ARG A 102 11.84 13.02 -6.69
C ARG A 102 10.67 13.52 -5.85
N SER A 103 9.58 12.75 -5.78
CA SER A 103 8.34 13.14 -5.13
C SER A 103 7.64 11.96 -4.46
N ALA A 104 6.90 12.26 -3.39
CA ALA A 104 6.00 11.34 -2.74
C ALA A 104 4.65 12.01 -2.43
N MET A 105 3.58 11.24 -2.39
CA MET A 105 2.23 11.63 -1.99
C MET A 105 1.77 10.75 -0.84
N VAL A 106 1.30 11.32 0.26
CA VAL A 106 0.79 10.59 1.42
C VAL A 106 -0.74 10.49 1.37
N PHE A 107 -1.23 9.27 1.56
CA PHE A 107 -2.65 8.90 1.65
C PHE A 107 -3.00 8.43 3.06
N THR A 108 -4.29 8.39 3.39
CA THR A 108 -4.77 7.96 4.72
C THR A 108 -4.64 6.46 4.97
N THR A 109 -4.50 5.66 3.93
CA THR A 109 -4.17 4.21 4.00
C THR A 109 -3.39 3.77 2.77
N GLY A 110 -2.65 2.65 2.85
CA GLY A 110 -2.05 2.00 1.68
C GLY A 110 -3.11 1.54 0.67
N TYR A 111 -4.30 1.13 1.17
CA TYR A 111 -5.43 0.80 0.31
C TYR A 111 -5.82 1.97 -0.60
N GLN A 112 -5.98 3.18 -0.02
CA GLN A 112 -6.28 4.38 -0.79
C GLN A 112 -5.14 4.83 -1.70
N ALA A 113 -3.88 4.57 -1.33
CA ALA A 113 -2.74 4.83 -2.21
C ALA A 113 -2.84 3.99 -3.50
N ASN A 114 -3.15 2.70 -3.38
CA ASN A 114 -3.38 1.83 -4.53
C ASN A 114 -4.59 2.25 -5.37
N LEU A 115 -5.72 2.58 -4.71
CA LEU A 115 -6.89 3.10 -5.43
C LEU A 115 -6.56 4.38 -6.20
N GLY A 116 -5.87 5.31 -5.55
CA GLY A 116 -5.46 6.58 -6.14
C GLY A 116 -4.49 6.39 -7.29
N ALA A 117 -3.47 5.55 -7.12
CA ALA A 117 -2.49 5.26 -8.14
C ALA A 117 -3.15 4.66 -9.39
N LEU A 118 -3.82 3.51 -9.27
CA LEU A 118 -4.30 2.76 -10.43
C LEU A 118 -5.46 3.45 -11.15
N SER A 119 -6.38 4.10 -10.41
CA SER A 119 -7.49 4.82 -11.04
C SER A 119 -7.08 6.11 -11.75
N THR A 120 -5.85 6.58 -11.53
CA THR A 120 -5.37 7.86 -12.06
C THR A 120 -4.27 7.70 -13.10
N LEU A 121 -3.32 6.77 -12.86
CA LEU A 121 -2.17 6.53 -13.76
C LEU A 121 -2.60 5.94 -15.11
N ALA A 122 -3.61 5.07 -15.11
CA ALA A 122 -4.08 4.43 -16.32
C ALA A 122 -5.54 4.81 -16.61
N GLY A 123 -5.77 5.45 -17.74
CA GLY A 123 -7.06 5.96 -18.18
C GLY A 123 -7.72 5.11 -19.26
N ARG A 124 -8.75 5.70 -19.89
CA ARG A 124 -9.43 5.06 -21.02
C ARG A 124 -8.46 4.86 -22.18
N GLY A 125 -8.35 3.64 -22.65
CA GLY A 125 -7.46 3.24 -23.73
C GLY A 125 -6.11 2.70 -23.28
N ASP A 126 -5.78 2.85 -21.99
CA ASP A 126 -4.59 2.25 -21.40
C ASP A 126 -4.86 0.82 -20.87
N HIS A 127 -3.80 0.11 -20.55
CA HIS A 127 -3.82 -1.27 -20.12
C HIS A 127 -3.12 -1.46 -18.78
N LEU A 128 -3.83 -2.07 -17.83
CA LEU A 128 -3.28 -2.52 -16.56
C LEU A 128 -3.01 -4.02 -16.64
N LEU A 129 -1.77 -4.43 -16.39
CA LEU A 129 -1.39 -5.83 -16.32
C LEU A 129 -1.12 -6.18 -14.85
N LEU A 130 -2.08 -6.88 -14.21
CA LEU A 130 -2.04 -7.24 -12.80
C LEU A 130 -1.61 -8.69 -12.64
N ASP A 131 -0.70 -8.93 -11.70
CA ASP A 131 -0.45 -10.28 -11.21
C ASP A 131 -1.75 -10.90 -10.65
N ALA A 132 -1.96 -12.20 -10.89
CA ALA A 132 -3.21 -12.87 -10.52
C ALA A 132 -3.47 -12.90 -9.01
N ASP A 133 -2.41 -12.88 -8.19
CA ASP A 133 -2.49 -12.93 -6.73
C ASP A 133 -2.25 -11.57 -6.05
N SER A 134 -2.42 -10.49 -6.83
CA SER A 134 -2.36 -9.12 -6.31
C SER A 134 -3.38 -8.87 -5.20
N HIS A 135 -2.99 -8.00 -4.26
CA HIS A 135 -3.86 -7.58 -3.16
C HIS A 135 -5.17 -6.93 -3.63
N ALA A 136 -6.24 -7.09 -2.84
CA ALA A 136 -7.58 -6.58 -3.16
C ALA A 136 -7.60 -5.08 -3.52
N SER A 137 -6.77 -4.25 -2.89
CA SER A 137 -6.68 -2.82 -3.18
C SER A 137 -6.20 -2.51 -4.60
N LEU A 138 -5.34 -3.35 -5.18
CA LEU A 138 -4.88 -3.22 -6.57
C LEU A 138 -6.01 -3.55 -7.53
N TYR A 139 -6.76 -4.62 -7.26
CA TYR A 139 -7.96 -4.95 -8.05
C TYR A 139 -9.04 -3.88 -7.95
N ASP A 140 -9.28 -3.35 -6.77
CA ASP A 140 -10.31 -2.33 -6.58
C ASP A 140 -9.88 -0.98 -7.19
N GLY A 141 -8.59 -0.63 -7.11
CA GLY A 141 -8.02 0.51 -7.82
C GLY A 141 -8.19 0.40 -9.33
N ALA A 142 -7.91 -0.78 -9.89
CA ALA A 142 -8.11 -1.06 -11.30
C ALA A 142 -9.58 -0.98 -11.72
N ARG A 143 -10.51 -1.45 -10.89
CA ARG A 143 -11.97 -1.36 -11.15
C ARG A 143 -12.51 0.06 -11.02
N LEU A 144 -11.93 0.88 -10.16
CA LEU A 144 -12.32 2.28 -9.99
C LEU A 144 -11.91 3.13 -11.20
N GLY A 145 -10.85 2.74 -11.88
CA GLY A 145 -10.35 3.36 -13.11
C GLY A 145 -11.15 2.97 -14.36
N SER A 146 -10.67 3.39 -15.52
CA SER A 146 -11.28 3.11 -16.82
C SER A 146 -10.36 2.37 -17.81
N ALA A 147 -9.17 1.98 -17.35
CA ALA A 147 -8.21 1.20 -18.12
C ALA A 147 -8.68 -0.25 -18.33
N GLN A 148 -8.19 -0.87 -19.39
CA GLN A 148 -8.43 -2.29 -19.61
C GLN A 148 -7.54 -3.13 -18.70
N VAL A 149 -8.14 -4.06 -17.94
CA VAL A 149 -7.43 -4.91 -16.99
C VAL A 149 -7.14 -6.27 -17.61
N THR A 150 -5.88 -6.63 -17.67
CA THR A 150 -5.39 -7.95 -18.08
C THR A 150 -4.66 -8.61 -16.91
N ARG A 151 -5.08 -9.80 -16.51
CA ARG A 151 -4.39 -10.58 -15.49
C ARG A 151 -3.35 -11.48 -16.16
N PHE A 152 -2.17 -11.59 -15.56
CA PHE A 152 -1.19 -12.61 -15.91
C PHE A 152 -1.01 -13.58 -14.73
N ARG A 153 -0.49 -14.77 -15.02
CA ARG A 153 -0.27 -15.80 -14.00
C ARG A 153 0.74 -15.30 -12.95
N HIS A 154 0.46 -15.64 -11.70
CA HIS A 154 1.29 -15.24 -10.58
C HIS A 154 2.76 -15.58 -10.81
N ASN A 155 3.62 -14.56 -10.60
CA ASN A 155 5.07 -14.66 -10.71
C ASN A 155 5.56 -15.31 -12.02
N ASP A 156 4.84 -15.10 -13.14
CA ASP A 156 5.17 -15.70 -14.44
C ASP A 156 5.53 -14.62 -15.48
N PRO A 157 6.82 -14.25 -15.62
CA PRO A 157 7.27 -13.28 -16.61
C PRO A 157 6.99 -13.70 -18.06
N ASP A 158 6.93 -15.00 -18.36
CA ASP A 158 6.63 -15.48 -19.71
C ASP A 158 5.14 -15.28 -20.06
N ASP A 159 4.22 -15.50 -19.11
CA ASP A 159 2.81 -15.16 -19.33
C ASP A 159 2.63 -13.64 -19.45
N LEU A 160 3.33 -12.84 -18.63
CA LEU A 160 3.34 -11.37 -18.74
C LEU A 160 3.81 -10.93 -20.13
N ARG A 161 4.95 -11.46 -20.60
CA ARG A 161 5.49 -11.19 -21.94
C ARG A 161 4.51 -11.54 -23.04
N ARG A 162 3.83 -12.70 -22.90
CA ARG A 162 2.81 -13.14 -23.85
C ARG A 162 1.63 -12.17 -23.87
N ARG A 163 1.14 -11.71 -22.71
CA ARG A 163 0.04 -10.73 -22.60
C ARG A 163 0.40 -9.40 -23.25
N LEU A 164 1.59 -8.87 -22.97
CA LEU A 164 2.07 -7.63 -23.55
C LEU A 164 2.23 -7.71 -25.07
N ARG A 165 2.70 -8.84 -25.61
CA ARG A 165 2.75 -9.07 -27.07
C ARG A 165 1.38 -9.01 -27.72
N LEU A 166 0.33 -9.53 -27.08
CA LEU A 166 -1.04 -9.43 -27.59
C LEU A 166 -1.56 -7.99 -27.60
N LEU A 167 -1.00 -7.13 -26.77
CA LEU A 167 -1.34 -5.70 -26.68
C LEU A 167 -0.43 -4.81 -27.52
N SER A 168 0.60 -5.35 -28.19
CA SER A 168 1.61 -4.55 -28.90
C SER A 168 1.06 -3.68 -30.03
N SER A 169 -0.01 -4.14 -30.70
CA SER A 169 -0.68 -3.39 -31.76
C SER A 169 -1.83 -2.48 -31.25
N GLN A 170 -2.15 -2.56 -29.96
CA GLN A 170 -3.20 -1.73 -29.36
C GLN A 170 -2.61 -0.39 -28.87
N PRO A 171 -3.33 0.72 -29.09
CA PRO A 171 -2.92 2.02 -28.58
C PRO A 171 -2.97 2.06 -27.05
N GLY A 172 -2.42 3.12 -26.46
CA GLY A 172 -2.43 3.36 -25.03
C GLY A 172 -1.20 2.82 -24.32
N GLU A 173 -0.99 3.34 -23.12
CA GLU A 173 0.11 2.96 -22.25
C GLU A 173 -0.16 1.62 -21.57
N LYS A 174 0.90 0.92 -21.16
CA LYS A 174 0.83 -0.35 -20.46
C LYS A 174 1.49 -0.19 -19.10
N LEU A 175 0.75 -0.44 -18.03
CA LEU A 175 1.25 -0.41 -16.65
C LEU A 175 1.21 -1.82 -16.07
N ILE A 176 2.39 -2.35 -15.75
CA ILE A 176 2.59 -3.60 -15.03
C ILE A 176 2.46 -3.30 -13.53
N VAL A 177 1.75 -4.15 -12.80
CA VAL A 177 1.51 -4.00 -11.36
C VAL A 177 1.85 -5.30 -10.66
N VAL A 178 2.81 -5.23 -9.74
CA VAL A 178 3.29 -6.37 -8.93
C VAL A 178 3.53 -5.94 -7.49
N GLU A 179 3.68 -6.92 -6.59
CA GLU A 179 4.00 -6.68 -5.18
C GLU A 179 5.42 -7.14 -4.87
N GLY A 180 6.13 -6.43 -3.98
CA GLY A 180 7.47 -6.81 -3.54
C GLY A 180 7.45 -8.14 -2.78
N ILE A 181 6.51 -8.27 -1.83
CA ILE A 181 6.15 -9.53 -1.16
C ILE A 181 4.63 -9.69 -1.24
N TYR A 182 4.15 -10.84 -1.70
CA TYR A 182 2.73 -11.15 -1.77
C TYR A 182 2.22 -11.64 -0.42
N SER A 183 1.22 -10.96 0.13
CA SER A 183 0.78 -11.14 1.53
C SER A 183 0.30 -12.54 1.88
N MET A 184 -0.37 -13.22 0.97
CA MET A 184 -0.97 -14.54 1.21
C MET A 184 -0.01 -15.69 0.96
N LEU A 185 0.94 -15.53 0.04
CA LEU A 185 1.88 -16.57 -0.37
C LEU A 185 3.24 -16.40 0.33
N GLY A 186 3.62 -15.16 0.67
CA GLY A 186 4.87 -14.85 1.34
C GLY A 186 6.10 -14.94 0.41
N ASP A 187 5.87 -15.04 -0.89
CA ASP A 187 6.90 -15.03 -1.91
C ASP A 187 7.13 -13.63 -2.50
N THR A 188 8.19 -13.48 -3.28
CA THR A 188 8.58 -12.22 -3.93
C THR A 188 8.33 -12.27 -5.43
N ALA A 189 8.07 -11.11 -6.03
CA ALA A 189 8.07 -11.00 -7.48
C ALA A 189 9.45 -11.31 -8.07
N PRO A 190 9.55 -12.02 -9.20
CA PRO A 190 10.78 -12.15 -9.98
C PRO A 190 11.07 -10.83 -10.69
N LEU A 191 11.51 -9.81 -9.92
CA LEU A 191 11.47 -8.42 -10.33
C LEU A 191 12.43 -8.14 -11.50
N ARG A 192 13.59 -8.79 -11.53
CA ARG A 192 14.56 -8.62 -12.63
C ARG A 192 14.00 -9.08 -13.98
N GLU A 193 13.37 -10.26 -14.00
CA GLU A 193 12.76 -10.83 -15.19
C GLU A 193 11.55 -10.00 -15.64
N ILE A 194 10.77 -9.47 -14.69
CA ILE A 194 9.65 -8.56 -14.98
C ILE A 194 10.14 -7.24 -15.59
N ILE A 195 11.27 -6.71 -15.10
CA ILE A 195 11.90 -5.50 -15.65
C ILE A 195 12.42 -5.75 -17.08
N GLU A 196 12.96 -6.91 -17.36
CA GLU A 196 13.32 -7.27 -18.74
C GLU A 196 12.10 -7.23 -19.66
N VAL A 197 10.99 -7.82 -19.23
CA VAL A 197 9.73 -7.80 -19.98
C VAL A 197 9.17 -6.39 -20.13
N LYS A 198 9.26 -5.57 -19.07
CA LYS A 198 8.91 -4.14 -19.07
C LYS A 198 9.65 -3.40 -20.18
N ARG A 199 10.99 -3.57 -20.23
CA ARG A 199 11.85 -2.90 -21.24
C ARG A 199 11.52 -3.35 -22.66
N GLU A 200 11.34 -4.67 -22.88
CA GLU A 200 10.94 -5.22 -24.18
C GLU A 200 9.65 -4.61 -24.71
N ALA A 201 8.70 -4.35 -23.82
CA ALA A 201 7.36 -3.87 -24.18
C ALA A 201 7.22 -2.33 -24.17
N GLY A 202 8.22 -1.60 -23.65
CA GLY A 202 8.10 -0.17 -23.39
C GLY A 202 6.99 0.16 -22.40
N ALA A 203 6.81 -0.69 -21.37
CA ALA A 203 5.76 -0.55 -20.38
C ALA A 203 6.26 0.22 -19.14
N TRP A 204 5.31 0.65 -18.30
CA TRP A 204 5.56 1.20 -16.96
C TRP A 204 5.44 0.12 -15.89
N LEU A 205 6.06 0.34 -14.74
CA LEU A 205 6.03 -0.60 -13.60
C LEU A 205 5.63 0.13 -12.32
N LEU A 206 4.56 -0.34 -11.68
CA LEU A 206 4.20 -0.02 -10.31
C LEU A 206 4.53 -1.21 -9.43
N LEU A 207 5.30 -0.96 -8.38
CA LEU A 207 5.68 -1.94 -7.36
C LEU A 207 5.03 -1.57 -6.02
N ASP A 208 4.20 -2.44 -5.48
CA ASP A 208 3.67 -2.32 -4.12
C ASP A 208 4.63 -2.98 -3.12
N GLU A 209 5.34 -2.15 -2.37
CA GLU A 209 6.32 -2.56 -1.35
C GLU A 209 5.70 -2.66 0.06
N ALA A 210 4.38 -2.77 0.17
CA ALA A 210 3.69 -2.74 1.46
C ALA A 210 4.19 -3.79 2.46
N HIS A 211 4.63 -4.96 2.01
CA HIS A 211 5.18 -6.03 2.85
C HIS A 211 6.70 -6.10 2.85
N SER A 212 7.37 -5.47 1.94
CA SER A 212 8.83 -5.50 1.76
C SER A 212 9.53 -4.27 2.34
N LEU A 213 8.84 -3.13 2.39
CA LEU A 213 9.35 -1.89 3.01
C LEU A 213 9.68 -2.13 4.49
N GLY A 214 10.89 -1.76 4.91
CA GLY A 214 11.42 -2.01 6.25
C GLY A 214 11.88 -3.45 6.50
N VAL A 215 11.70 -4.36 5.54
CA VAL A 215 12.00 -5.81 5.67
C VAL A 215 13.12 -6.23 4.74
N LEU A 216 13.07 -5.82 3.48
CA LEU A 216 14.05 -6.16 2.46
C LEU A 216 14.93 -4.96 2.10
N GLY A 217 16.13 -5.25 1.60
CA GLY A 217 17.14 -4.27 1.24
C GLY A 217 18.04 -3.87 2.41
N GLU A 218 19.25 -3.42 2.09
CA GLU A 218 20.24 -3.01 3.09
C GLU A 218 19.76 -1.82 3.94
N ASN A 219 18.99 -0.91 3.33
CA ASN A 219 18.43 0.25 4.00
C ASN A 219 16.91 0.12 4.27
N GLY A 220 16.32 -1.05 4.02
CA GLY A 220 14.91 -1.31 4.24
C GLY A 220 13.98 -0.67 3.20
N ARG A 221 14.47 -0.35 2.00
CA ARG A 221 13.64 0.27 0.95
C ARG A 221 12.81 -0.72 0.13
N GLY A 222 12.91 -2.02 0.44
CA GLY A 222 12.09 -3.07 -0.14
C GLY A 222 12.81 -3.95 -1.17
N LEU A 223 12.02 -4.67 -1.97
CA LEU A 223 12.52 -5.65 -2.95
C LEU A 223 13.36 -4.99 -4.05
N ALA A 224 12.93 -3.83 -4.53
CA ALA A 224 13.67 -3.12 -5.59
C ALA A 224 15.09 -2.78 -5.15
N GLU A 225 15.28 -2.38 -3.88
CA GLU A 225 16.61 -2.17 -3.31
C GLU A 225 17.37 -3.48 -3.17
N ALA A 226 16.74 -4.50 -2.59
CA ALA A 226 17.37 -5.81 -2.38
C ALA A 226 17.94 -6.40 -3.68
N GLU A 227 17.26 -6.15 -4.79
CA GLU A 227 17.70 -6.59 -6.11
C GLU A 227 18.55 -5.57 -6.88
N GLY A 228 18.74 -4.36 -6.34
CA GLY A 228 19.54 -3.31 -6.98
C GLY A 228 18.92 -2.76 -8.27
N VAL A 229 17.60 -2.72 -8.34
CA VAL A 229 16.84 -2.31 -9.54
C VAL A 229 15.90 -1.14 -9.29
N GLU A 230 16.12 -0.38 -8.23
CA GLU A 230 15.26 0.74 -7.82
C GLU A 230 14.98 1.74 -8.97
N ALA A 231 16.00 2.04 -9.79
CA ALA A 231 15.87 2.98 -10.90
C ALA A 231 14.94 2.51 -12.03
N GLU A 232 14.59 1.25 -12.07
CA GLU A 232 13.73 0.65 -13.09
C GLU A 232 12.23 0.64 -12.71
N VAL A 233 11.94 0.92 -11.45
CA VAL A 233 10.56 1.00 -10.94
C VAL A 233 10.06 2.43 -11.09
N ASP A 234 8.99 2.63 -11.85
CA ASP A 234 8.46 3.94 -12.15
C ASP A 234 7.61 4.52 -11.01
N PHE A 235 6.84 3.66 -10.34
CA PHE A 235 5.96 4.02 -9.22
C PHE A 235 6.12 3.04 -8.06
N VAL A 236 6.35 3.57 -6.87
CA VAL A 236 6.43 2.77 -5.63
C VAL A 236 5.25 3.12 -4.74
N VAL A 237 4.48 2.11 -4.36
CA VAL A 237 3.43 2.23 -3.33
C VAL A 237 3.89 1.54 -2.06
N GLY A 238 3.46 2.05 -0.92
CA GLY A 238 3.69 1.41 0.36
C GLY A 238 2.65 1.81 1.41
N THR A 239 2.76 1.20 2.57
CA THR A 239 1.87 1.45 3.71
C THR A 239 2.65 1.71 4.97
N PHE A 240 2.08 2.51 5.88
CA PHE A 240 2.62 2.71 7.23
C PHE A 240 2.06 1.70 8.23
N SER A 241 1.03 0.92 7.85
CA SER A 241 0.29 0.05 8.77
C SER A 241 0.97 -1.30 9.05
N LYS A 242 2.19 -1.47 8.61
CA LYS A 242 2.98 -2.69 8.81
C LYS A 242 4.31 -2.35 9.49
N SER A 243 5.43 -2.35 8.77
CA SER A 243 6.77 -2.08 9.33
C SER A 243 6.85 -0.77 10.11
N LEU A 244 6.18 0.28 9.63
CA LEU A 244 6.22 1.61 10.28
C LEU A 244 5.21 1.75 11.44
N GLY A 245 4.44 0.71 11.78
CA GLY A 245 3.64 0.63 12.99
C GLY A 245 2.50 1.65 13.14
N ALA A 246 2.07 2.31 12.06
CA ALA A 246 1.08 3.40 12.07
C ALA A 246 -0.04 3.16 11.06
N ILE A 247 -0.87 4.15 10.77
CA ILE A 247 -1.84 4.11 9.68
C ILE A 247 -1.40 5.06 8.57
N GLY A 248 -1.68 4.72 7.32
CA GLY A 248 -1.41 5.55 6.16
C GLY A 248 -0.78 4.77 5.03
N GLY A 249 -0.44 5.47 3.98
CA GLY A 249 0.25 4.93 2.81
C GLY A 249 0.82 6.04 1.95
N PHE A 250 1.57 5.66 0.94
CA PHE A 250 2.19 6.61 0.03
C PHE A 250 2.27 6.06 -1.40
N LEU A 251 2.43 6.98 -2.33
CA LEU A 251 2.86 6.73 -3.70
C LEU A 251 4.06 7.63 -3.97
N ALA A 252 5.14 7.09 -4.54
CA ALA A 252 6.36 7.83 -4.87
C ALA A 252 6.83 7.56 -6.30
N SER A 253 7.47 8.57 -6.93
CA SER A 253 7.98 8.47 -8.30
C SER A 253 9.03 9.53 -8.59
N ASP A 254 9.84 9.28 -9.63
CA ASP A 254 10.77 10.25 -10.21
C ASP A 254 10.17 11.03 -11.39
N HIS A 255 8.94 10.68 -11.79
CA HIS A 255 8.32 11.26 -12.98
C HIS A 255 7.98 12.75 -12.79
N GLU A 256 8.33 13.59 -13.77
CA GLU A 256 8.11 15.05 -13.67
C GLU A 256 6.64 15.46 -13.55
N GLY A 257 5.74 14.70 -14.19
CA GLY A 257 4.29 14.94 -14.13
C GLY A 257 3.61 14.41 -12.87
N PHE A 258 4.35 13.81 -11.93
CA PHE A 258 3.80 13.11 -10.77
C PHE A 258 2.87 13.98 -9.90
N ASP A 259 3.22 15.24 -9.69
CA ASP A 259 2.43 16.13 -8.84
C ASP A 259 1.02 16.44 -9.40
N ALA A 260 0.79 16.25 -10.71
CA ALA A 260 -0.53 16.36 -11.29
C ALA A 260 -1.53 15.33 -10.75
N LEU A 261 -1.03 14.20 -10.24
CA LEU A 261 -1.86 13.17 -9.58
C LEU A 261 -2.59 13.72 -8.36
N ARG A 262 -2.03 14.71 -7.66
CA ARG A 262 -2.66 15.39 -6.51
C ARG A 262 -4.00 16.04 -6.89
N LEU A 263 -4.15 16.43 -8.15
CA LEU A 263 -5.34 17.11 -8.67
C LEU A 263 -6.31 16.17 -9.38
N SER A 264 -6.00 14.86 -9.44
CA SER A 264 -6.81 13.88 -10.19
C SER A 264 -7.12 12.62 -9.36
N ALA A 265 -6.28 12.24 -8.40
CA ALA A 265 -6.50 11.06 -7.55
C ALA A 265 -7.66 11.30 -6.57
N ARG A 266 -8.85 10.78 -6.89
CA ARG A 266 -10.05 10.95 -6.06
C ARG A 266 -9.87 10.49 -4.61
N PRO A 267 -9.20 9.36 -4.30
CA PRO A 267 -8.91 8.96 -2.92
C PRO A 267 -8.01 9.92 -2.14
N TYR A 268 -7.28 10.80 -2.82
CA TYR A 268 -6.48 11.87 -2.22
C TYR A 268 -7.31 13.15 -2.03
N MET A 269 -8.11 13.50 -3.04
CA MET A 269 -8.84 14.75 -3.10
C MET A 269 -10.09 14.78 -2.21
N PHE A 270 -10.80 13.65 -2.08
CA PHE A 270 -12.14 13.58 -1.51
C PHE A 270 -12.20 12.75 -0.22
N THR A 271 -11.12 12.71 0.53
CA THR A 271 -11.07 12.12 1.87
C THR A 271 -10.41 13.09 2.85
N ALA A 272 -10.70 12.90 4.14
CA ALA A 272 -9.95 13.60 5.19
C ALA A 272 -8.48 13.18 5.13
N SER A 273 -7.57 14.11 5.39
CA SER A 273 -6.14 13.83 5.43
C SER A 273 -5.75 13.02 6.66
N LEU A 274 -4.58 12.39 6.58
CA LEU A 274 -3.95 11.71 7.70
C LEU A 274 -3.84 12.68 8.92
N PRO A 275 -4.13 12.25 10.15
CA PRO A 275 -3.90 13.10 11.32
C PRO A 275 -2.44 13.56 11.41
N PRO A 276 -2.18 14.83 11.78
CA PRO A 276 -0.80 15.34 11.94
C PRO A 276 0.05 14.50 12.88
N SER A 277 -0.56 13.97 13.95
CA SER A 277 0.08 13.09 14.91
C SER A 277 0.66 11.82 14.26
N ILE A 278 -0.06 11.24 13.32
CA ILE A 278 0.41 10.05 12.61
C ILE A 278 1.50 10.43 11.60
N ALA A 279 1.33 11.56 10.91
CA ALA A 279 2.37 12.03 10.00
C ALA A 279 3.70 12.27 10.73
N ALA A 280 3.66 12.91 11.90
CA ALA A 280 4.83 13.13 12.75
C ALA A 280 5.45 11.82 13.27
N SER A 281 4.61 10.86 13.69
CA SER A 281 5.09 9.55 14.18
C SER A 281 5.83 8.73 13.12
N VAL A 282 5.51 8.92 11.84
CA VAL A 282 6.12 8.18 10.72
C VAL A 282 7.37 8.89 10.17
N THR A 283 7.54 10.20 10.42
CA THR A 283 8.67 11.01 9.93
C THR A 283 9.98 10.71 10.66
#